data_1c162341f1b41cde731cd9dad292425f
#
_entry.id   1c162341f1b41cde731cd9dad292425f
#
_cell.length_a   1.000
_cell.length_b   1.000
_cell.length_c   1.000
_cell.angle_alpha   90.00
_cell.angle_beta   90.00
_cell.angle_gamma   90.00
#
_symmetry.space_group_name_H-M   'P 1'
#
loop_
_entity.id
_entity.type
_entity.pdbx_description
1 polymer ?
#
loop_
_entity_poly.entity_id
_entity_poly.type
_entity_poly.pdbx_seq_one_letter_code
_entity_poly.pdbx_strand_id
1 'polypeptide(L)'
;MWLHDFLAITHNDKELIDFLIVHNLINSDITCPRCNNTVTINREKLLFHCHKVYYEKNKHKKKVKKQCDFKASAKINTWFSNSKLSLETVCRLTAYYIMLRPPRHEFLCTELQISEHSIVDWISFCREVCINWAVRNSTKLGGPNIIVEIDEAKIGKRKNNCGRIIEGKWIFGGYERDTGKFLVPVPDRTQETLLQFIKEWILPGTTIMSDCWKSYNCLNSEGFQHLTVNHSMNFVDPDTGKYRHIKYVINKFICRPYFLYHKTYKYIKILFY
;
A
#
# COMPACT_ATOMS: atom_id res chain seq x y z
N MET A 1 7.59 -15.56 -6.78
CA MET A 1 6.99 -16.55 -5.86
C MET A 1 5.49 -16.55 -6.08
N TRP A 2 4.91 -17.69 -6.33
CA TRP A 2 3.46 -17.86 -6.48
C TRP A 2 2.79 -17.93 -5.10
N LEU A 3 1.47 -17.71 -5.04
CA LEU A 3 0.73 -17.78 -3.77
C LEU A 3 0.91 -19.14 -3.07
N HIS A 4 0.80 -20.25 -3.81
CA HIS A 4 0.94 -21.59 -3.26
C HIS A 4 2.33 -21.84 -2.68
N ASP A 5 3.41 -21.32 -3.31
CA ASP A 5 4.77 -21.47 -2.80
C ASP A 5 4.91 -20.74 -1.45
N PHE A 6 4.33 -19.54 -1.35
CA PHE A 6 4.34 -18.79 -0.09
C PHE A 6 3.51 -19.48 1.00
N LEU A 7 2.34 -19.98 0.65
CA LEU A 7 1.51 -20.72 1.59
C LEU A 7 2.22 -21.98 2.10
N ALA A 8 2.94 -22.71 1.23
CA ALA A 8 3.75 -23.86 1.64
C ALA A 8 4.79 -23.47 2.72
N ILE A 9 5.50 -22.35 2.55
CA ILE A 9 6.42 -21.81 3.57
C ILE A 9 5.70 -21.53 4.89
N THR A 10 4.45 -21.04 4.85
CA THR A 10 3.70 -20.73 6.09
C THR A 10 3.25 -21.95 6.89
N HIS A 11 3.28 -23.14 6.31
CA HIS A 11 2.96 -24.39 7.02
C HIS A 11 4.11 -24.91 7.89
N ASN A 12 5.32 -24.40 7.70
CA ASN A 12 6.50 -24.80 8.44
C ASN A 12 7.04 -23.57 9.22
N ASP A 13 6.90 -23.57 10.52
CA ASP A 13 7.32 -22.45 11.38
C ASP A 13 8.79 -22.07 11.18
N LYS A 14 9.66 -23.05 10.99
CA LYS A 14 11.10 -22.80 10.80
C LYS A 14 11.35 -22.09 9.47
N GLU A 15 10.75 -22.57 8.39
CA GLU A 15 10.88 -21.98 7.07
C GLU A 15 10.26 -20.58 7.03
N LEU A 16 9.12 -20.39 7.70
CA LEU A 16 8.48 -19.08 7.80
C LEU A 16 9.38 -18.08 8.55
N ILE A 17 9.94 -18.47 9.68
CA ILE A 17 10.84 -17.61 10.46
C ILE A 17 12.09 -17.27 9.65
N ASP A 18 12.70 -18.24 8.99
CA ASP A 18 13.85 -18.00 8.11
C ASP A 18 13.51 -17.06 6.97
N PHE A 19 12.35 -17.23 6.32
CA PHE A 19 11.84 -16.31 5.31
C PHE A 19 11.69 -14.88 5.86
N LEU A 20 11.06 -14.73 7.03
CA LEU A 20 10.84 -13.42 7.65
C LEU A 20 12.16 -12.72 8.00
N ILE A 21 13.17 -13.46 8.47
CA ILE A 21 14.50 -12.93 8.78
C ILE A 21 15.23 -12.51 7.50
N VAL A 22 15.28 -13.38 6.49
CA VAL A 22 15.95 -13.09 5.20
C VAL A 22 15.37 -11.83 4.52
N HIS A 23 14.07 -11.60 4.71
CA HIS A 23 13.39 -10.42 4.15
C HIS A 23 13.35 -9.21 5.11
N ASN A 24 14.07 -9.25 6.24
CA ASN A 24 14.11 -8.18 7.25
C ASN A 24 12.74 -7.81 7.84
N LEU A 25 11.82 -8.76 7.92
CA LEU A 25 10.49 -8.58 8.50
C LEU A 25 10.49 -8.83 10.00
N ILE A 26 11.47 -9.63 10.44
CA ILE A 26 11.83 -9.87 11.85
C ILE A 26 13.35 -9.75 11.94
N ASN A 27 13.84 -9.13 12.98
CA ASN A 27 15.27 -8.98 13.19
C ASN A 27 15.91 -10.33 13.59
N SER A 28 17.07 -10.64 13.03
CA SER A 28 17.89 -11.78 13.45
C SER A 28 18.54 -11.54 14.81
N ASP A 29 18.83 -10.29 15.11
CA ASP A 29 19.49 -9.86 16.34
C ASP A 29 19.07 -8.43 16.72
N ILE A 30 19.26 -8.07 17.98
CA ILE A 30 19.02 -6.72 18.48
C ILE A 30 20.15 -6.32 19.46
N THR A 31 20.37 -5.02 19.60
CA THR A 31 21.22 -4.49 20.65
C THR A 31 20.45 -4.40 21.96
N CYS A 32 20.95 -5.05 23.01
CA CYS A 32 20.33 -4.99 24.33
C CYS A 32 20.37 -3.55 24.89
N PRO A 33 19.23 -2.94 25.24
CA PRO A 33 19.20 -1.56 25.75
C PRO A 33 19.81 -1.42 27.16
N ARG A 34 20.01 -2.54 27.88
CA ARG A 34 20.58 -2.50 29.24
C ARG A 34 22.10 -2.63 29.29
N CYS A 35 22.69 -3.38 28.39
CA CYS A 35 24.13 -3.69 28.44
C CYS A 35 24.83 -3.60 27.11
N ASN A 36 24.18 -3.08 26.08
CA ASN A 36 24.66 -2.89 24.70
C ASN A 36 25.26 -4.17 24.06
N ASN A 37 24.87 -5.34 24.53
CA ASN A 37 25.28 -6.61 23.94
C ASN A 37 24.37 -6.97 22.78
N THR A 38 24.91 -7.53 21.70
CA THR A 38 24.12 -8.09 20.62
C THR A 38 23.47 -9.39 21.07
N VAL A 39 22.19 -9.52 20.88
CA VAL A 39 21.36 -10.66 21.27
C VAL A 39 20.71 -11.24 20.05
N THR A 40 21.00 -12.50 19.75
CA THR A 40 20.38 -13.23 18.64
C THR A 40 19.02 -13.79 19.03
N ILE A 41 18.15 -13.93 18.04
CA ILE A 41 16.80 -14.47 18.22
C ILE A 41 16.85 -15.94 18.63
N ASN A 42 16.07 -16.31 19.64
CA ASN A 42 15.68 -17.70 19.87
C ASN A 42 14.48 -18.00 18.95
N ARG A 43 14.69 -18.80 17.90
CA ARG A 43 13.70 -19.09 16.86
C ARG A 43 12.50 -19.91 17.34
N GLU A 44 12.72 -20.79 18.32
CA GLU A 44 11.65 -21.62 18.88
C GLU A 44 10.69 -20.79 19.76
N LYS A 45 11.24 -19.88 20.55
CA LYS A 45 10.46 -19.05 21.48
C LYS A 45 10.09 -17.68 20.90
N LEU A 46 10.58 -17.32 19.71
CA LEU A 46 10.43 -16.00 19.10
C LEU A 46 10.75 -14.86 20.08
N LEU A 47 11.88 -15.01 20.77
CA LEU A 47 12.27 -14.16 21.89
C LEU A 47 13.76 -13.80 21.78
N PHE A 48 14.07 -12.56 22.10
CA PHE A 48 15.44 -12.11 22.40
C PHE A 48 15.63 -12.19 23.91
N HIS A 49 16.69 -12.87 24.37
CA HIS A 49 17.02 -12.97 25.79
C HIS A 49 18.52 -12.72 25.99
N CYS A 50 18.85 -11.65 26.69
CA CYS A 50 20.22 -11.29 27.00
C CYS A 50 20.71 -11.95 28.28
N HIS A 51 21.73 -12.76 28.16
CA HIS A 51 22.35 -13.47 29.30
C HIS A 51 23.76 -12.93 29.66
N LYS A 52 24.12 -11.71 29.15
CA LYS A 52 25.43 -11.14 29.40
C LYS A 52 25.70 -11.00 30.92
N VAL A 53 26.80 -11.56 31.34
CA VAL A 53 27.30 -11.41 32.70
C VAL A 53 28.22 -10.20 32.77
N TYR A 54 28.03 -9.35 33.76
CA TYR A 54 28.88 -8.21 34.02
C TYR A 54 29.12 -8.05 35.55
N TYR A 55 30.15 -7.29 35.89
CA TYR A 55 30.52 -7.08 37.29
C TYR A 55 30.29 -5.61 37.63
N GLU A 56 29.55 -5.37 38.71
CA GLU A 56 29.27 -4.04 39.22
C GLU A 56 29.88 -3.89 40.62
N LYS A 57 30.41 -2.72 40.98
CA LYS A 57 30.87 -2.46 42.34
C LYS A 57 29.68 -2.10 43.22
N ASN A 58 29.50 -2.85 44.31
CA ASN A 58 28.50 -2.53 45.35
C ASN A 58 28.93 -1.29 46.15
N LYS A 59 28.07 -0.86 47.10
CA LYS A 59 28.31 0.25 48.02
C LYS A 59 29.62 0.11 48.83
N HIS A 60 30.12 -1.11 49.01
CA HIS A 60 31.37 -1.44 49.71
C HIS A 60 32.54 -1.65 48.74
N LYS A 61 32.47 -1.15 47.47
CA LYS A 61 33.49 -1.27 46.42
C LYS A 61 33.85 -2.73 46.04
N LYS A 62 33.12 -3.76 46.51
CA LYS A 62 33.30 -5.15 46.10
C LYS A 62 32.64 -5.40 44.77
N LYS A 63 33.32 -6.14 43.87
CA LYS A 63 32.78 -6.58 42.60
C LYS A 63 31.72 -7.65 42.84
N VAL A 64 30.50 -7.35 42.37
CA VAL A 64 29.36 -8.30 42.44
C VAL A 64 29.04 -8.70 40.99
N LYS A 65 28.91 -10.01 40.77
CA LYS A 65 28.49 -10.59 39.51
C LYS A 65 27.00 -10.31 39.31
N LYS A 66 26.66 -9.66 38.19
CA LYS A 66 25.26 -9.48 37.75
C LYS A 66 25.05 -10.09 36.38
N GLN A 67 23.86 -10.52 36.10
CA GLN A 67 23.46 -11.03 34.81
C GLN A 67 22.38 -10.12 34.23
N CYS A 68 22.52 -9.77 32.97
CA CYS A 68 21.46 -9.08 32.26
C CYS A 68 20.34 -10.08 31.95
N ASP A 69 19.13 -9.74 32.28
CA ASP A 69 17.94 -10.56 32.03
C ASP A 69 16.93 -9.75 31.20
N PHE A 70 17.44 -9.02 30.22
CA PHE A 70 16.58 -8.31 29.26
C PHE A 70 15.92 -9.31 28.33
N LYS A 71 14.59 -9.20 28.20
CA LYS A 71 13.76 -10.02 27.31
C LYS A 71 12.91 -9.13 26.42
N ALA A 72 12.82 -9.50 25.15
CA ALA A 72 11.94 -8.83 24.20
C ALA A 72 11.40 -9.84 23.18
N SER A 73 10.15 -9.64 22.75
CA SER A 73 9.56 -10.46 21.69
C SER A 73 10.27 -10.21 20.37
N ALA A 74 10.42 -11.24 19.55
CA ALA A 74 10.92 -11.10 18.17
C ALA A 74 10.02 -10.21 17.27
N LYS A 75 8.77 -10.02 17.68
CA LYS A 75 7.80 -9.13 16.99
C LYS A 75 8.00 -7.64 17.30
N ILE A 76 8.90 -7.28 18.26
CA ILE A 76 9.09 -5.89 18.68
C ILE A 76 9.53 -5.00 17.50
N ASN A 77 8.91 -3.82 17.37
CA ASN A 77 9.18 -2.86 16.29
C ASN A 77 9.04 -3.44 14.87
N THR A 78 8.17 -4.43 14.70
CA THR A 78 7.85 -5.02 13.40
C THR A 78 6.37 -4.87 13.09
N TRP A 79 5.98 -5.19 11.86
CA TRP A 79 4.58 -5.30 11.43
C TRP A 79 3.73 -6.19 12.33
N PHE A 80 4.35 -7.16 13.00
CA PHE A 80 3.71 -8.13 13.89
C PHE A 80 3.61 -7.64 15.33
N SER A 81 4.07 -6.43 15.65
CA SER A 81 4.02 -5.87 17.00
C SER A 81 2.59 -5.84 17.53
N ASN A 82 2.42 -6.20 18.80
CA ASN A 82 1.13 -6.20 19.50
C ASN A 82 0.02 -7.10 18.88
N SER A 83 0.33 -7.85 17.83
CA SER A 83 -0.61 -8.80 17.24
C SER A 83 -0.84 -10.01 18.15
N LYS A 84 -2.11 -10.32 18.39
CA LYS A 84 -2.53 -11.56 19.05
C LYS A 84 -2.56 -12.75 18.08
N LEU A 85 -2.62 -12.48 16.77
CA LEU A 85 -2.58 -13.51 15.73
C LEU A 85 -1.17 -14.10 15.62
N SER A 86 -1.11 -15.37 15.19
CA SER A 86 0.16 -16.03 14.87
C SER A 86 0.85 -15.34 13.68
N LEU A 87 2.16 -15.53 13.54
CA LEU A 87 2.91 -15.04 12.37
C LEU A 87 2.36 -15.65 11.08
N GLU A 88 2.07 -16.93 11.10
CA GLU A 88 1.47 -17.68 10.00
C GLU A 88 0.16 -17.05 9.55
N THR A 89 -0.79 -16.83 10.48
CA THR A 89 -2.10 -16.23 10.17
C THR A 89 -1.97 -14.84 9.55
N VAL A 90 -1.11 -13.98 10.11
CA VAL A 90 -0.88 -12.64 9.57
C VAL A 90 -0.26 -12.71 8.18
N CYS A 91 0.70 -13.58 7.96
CA CYS A 91 1.35 -13.77 6.66
C CYS A 91 0.37 -14.29 5.61
N ARG A 92 -0.47 -15.27 5.94
CA ARG A 92 -1.51 -15.79 5.04
C ARG A 92 -2.55 -14.73 4.72
N LEU A 93 -3.07 -14.01 5.72
CA LEU A 93 -4.03 -12.92 5.52
C LEU A 93 -3.46 -11.87 4.56
N THR A 94 -2.22 -11.45 4.79
CA THR A 94 -1.53 -10.47 3.95
C THR A 94 -1.36 -10.97 2.52
N ALA A 95 -0.96 -12.23 2.32
CA ALA A 95 -0.83 -12.85 1.02
C ALA A 95 -2.19 -12.92 0.29
N TYR A 96 -3.23 -13.36 0.95
CA TYR A 96 -4.59 -13.38 0.39
C TYR A 96 -5.11 -11.98 0.08
N TYR A 97 -4.81 -10.99 0.94
CA TYR A 97 -5.16 -9.59 0.66
C TYR A 97 -4.56 -9.10 -0.65
N ILE A 98 -3.30 -9.43 -0.92
CA ILE A 98 -2.59 -9.02 -2.14
C ILE A 98 -3.08 -9.79 -3.36
N MET A 99 -3.24 -11.10 -3.25
CA MET A 99 -3.35 -12.02 -4.38
C MET A 99 -4.79 -12.30 -4.79
N LEU A 100 -5.76 -12.21 -3.87
CA LEU A 100 -7.16 -12.47 -4.16
C LEU A 100 -7.93 -11.21 -4.51
N ARG A 101 -8.88 -11.36 -5.42
CA ARG A 101 -9.82 -10.28 -5.78
C ARG A 101 -10.92 -10.14 -4.72
N PRO A 102 -11.40 -8.92 -4.43
CA PRO A 102 -12.62 -8.75 -3.66
C PRO A 102 -13.86 -9.28 -4.42
N PRO A 103 -14.92 -9.67 -3.71
CA PRO A 103 -15.05 -9.78 -2.27
C PRO A 103 -14.32 -11.01 -1.73
N ARG A 104 -13.68 -10.89 -0.56
CA ARG A 104 -12.88 -11.98 0.03
C ARG A 104 -13.08 -12.17 1.54
N HIS A 105 -13.99 -11.41 2.15
CA HIS A 105 -14.24 -11.49 3.59
C HIS A 105 -14.66 -12.89 4.05
N GLU A 106 -15.69 -13.44 3.41
CA GLU A 106 -16.20 -14.78 3.73
C GLU A 106 -15.10 -15.85 3.57
N PHE A 107 -14.36 -15.80 2.47
CA PHE A 107 -13.22 -16.68 2.23
C PHE A 107 -12.19 -16.57 3.36
N LEU A 108 -11.80 -15.35 3.77
CA LEU A 108 -10.81 -15.14 4.81
C LEU A 108 -11.30 -15.62 6.18
N CYS A 109 -12.59 -15.43 6.50
CA CYS A 109 -13.18 -15.94 7.73
C CYS A 109 -13.09 -17.46 7.81
N THR A 110 -13.45 -18.14 6.72
CA THR A 110 -13.47 -19.60 6.64
C THR A 110 -12.07 -20.18 6.63
N GLU A 111 -11.19 -19.63 5.80
CA GLU A 111 -9.83 -20.15 5.59
C GLU A 111 -8.91 -19.92 6.79
N LEU A 112 -8.99 -18.75 7.42
CA LEU A 112 -8.11 -18.40 8.53
C LEU A 112 -8.73 -18.66 9.91
N GLN A 113 -10.00 -19.00 9.99
CA GLN A 113 -10.76 -19.26 11.22
C GLN A 113 -10.61 -18.14 12.27
N ILE A 114 -10.60 -16.90 11.80
CA ILE A 114 -10.55 -15.70 12.65
C ILE A 114 -11.82 -14.87 12.51
N SER A 115 -12.11 -14.04 13.52
CA SER A 115 -13.32 -13.22 13.53
C SER A 115 -13.34 -12.22 12.38
N GLU A 116 -14.55 -11.94 11.84
CA GLU A 116 -14.76 -10.92 10.81
C GLU A 116 -14.20 -9.56 11.23
N HIS A 117 -14.34 -9.19 12.50
CA HIS A 117 -13.78 -7.96 13.05
C HIS A 117 -12.26 -7.89 12.88
N SER A 118 -11.55 -8.97 13.24
CA SER A 118 -10.10 -9.05 13.05
C SER A 118 -9.70 -8.93 11.57
N ILE A 119 -10.49 -9.52 10.67
CA ILE A 119 -10.24 -9.41 9.22
C ILE A 119 -10.41 -7.97 8.74
N VAL A 120 -11.46 -7.27 9.19
CA VAL A 120 -11.68 -5.85 8.83
C VAL A 120 -10.50 -4.99 9.28
N ASP A 121 -10.04 -5.17 10.51
CA ASP A 121 -8.89 -4.42 11.05
C ASP A 121 -7.61 -4.69 10.25
N TRP A 122 -7.28 -5.95 10.03
CA TRP A 122 -6.07 -6.31 9.28
C TRP A 122 -6.12 -5.89 7.81
N ILE A 123 -7.26 -5.97 7.16
CA ILE A 123 -7.44 -5.41 5.80
C ILE A 123 -7.24 -3.90 5.83
N SER A 124 -7.68 -3.20 6.87
CA SER A 124 -7.45 -1.77 7.02
C SER A 124 -5.97 -1.45 7.16
N PHE A 125 -5.23 -2.19 8.00
CA PHE A 125 -3.78 -2.04 8.12
C PHE A 125 -3.04 -2.31 6.80
N CYS A 126 -3.43 -3.35 6.07
CA CYS A 126 -2.85 -3.62 4.75
C CYS A 126 -3.10 -2.48 3.76
N ARG A 127 -4.31 -1.87 3.78
CA ARG A 127 -4.61 -0.68 2.95
C ARG A 127 -3.75 0.51 3.32
N GLU A 128 -3.56 0.76 4.60
CA GLU A 128 -2.74 1.86 5.09
C GLU A 128 -1.29 1.74 4.61
N VAL A 129 -0.70 0.54 4.69
CA VAL A 129 0.64 0.28 4.14
C VAL A 129 0.68 0.55 2.64
N CYS A 130 -0.33 0.09 1.89
CA CYS A 130 -0.40 0.36 0.44
C CYS A 130 -0.50 1.85 0.12
N ILE A 131 -1.29 2.61 0.90
CA ILE A 131 -1.43 4.06 0.74
C ILE A 131 -0.09 4.76 1.04
N ASN A 132 0.53 4.44 2.18
CA ASN A 132 1.83 5.01 2.55
C ASN A 132 2.90 4.72 1.51
N TRP A 133 2.93 3.49 0.98
CA TRP A 133 3.85 3.16 -0.10
C TRP A 133 3.55 3.96 -1.38
N ALA A 134 2.29 4.07 -1.78
CA ALA A 134 1.89 4.84 -2.95
C ALA A 134 2.32 6.31 -2.82
N VAL A 135 2.07 6.94 -1.68
CA VAL A 135 2.47 8.33 -1.41
C VAL A 135 4.00 8.50 -1.52
N ARG A 136 4.78 7.59 -0.93
CA ARG A 136 6.26 7.68 -0.93
C ARG A 136 6.89 7.40 -2.30
N ASN A 137 6.22 6.60 -3.15
CA ASN A 137 6.76 6.16 -4.44
C ASN A 137 6.04 6.79 -5.64
N SER A 138 5.12 7.72 -5.39
CA SER A 138 4.47 8.47 -6.46
C SER A 138 5.44 9.51 -7.02
N THR A 139 5.49 9.60 -8.35
CA THR A 139 6.24 10.60 -9.09
C THR A 139 5.27 11.39 -9.95
N LYS A 140 5.62 12.63 -10.28
CA LYS A 140 4.84 13.40 -11.24
C LYS A 140 4.84 12.71 -12.59
N LEU A 141 3.69 12.74 -13.26
CA LEU A 141 3.53 12.20 -14.61
C LEU A 141 3.87 13.25 -15.67
N GLY A 142 4.13 12.79 -16.88
CA GLY A 142 4.28 13.63 -18.05
C GLY A 142 5.67 14.20 -18.24
N GLY A 143 5.72 15.35 -18.92
CA GLY A 143 6.88 16.05 -19.43
C GLY A 143 6.71 16.40 -20.89
N PRO A 144 7.67 17.06 -21.52
CA PRO A 144 7.62 17.41 -22.95
C PRO A 144 7.41 16.17 -23.83
N ASN A 145 6.47 16.25 -24.77
CA ASN A 145 6.08 15.18 -25.71
C ASN A 145 5.41 13.96 -25.05
N ILE A 146 5.06 14.02 -23.77
CA ILE A 146 4.32 12.96 -23.09
C ILE A 146 2.84 13.34 -23.01
N ILE A 147 1.97 12.34 -23.19
CA ILE A 147 0.52 12.51 -23.10
C ILE A 147 0.04 11.92 -21.77
N VAL A 148 -0.67 12.75 -21.00
CA VAL A 148 -1.36 12.32 -19.78
C VAL A 148 -2.85 12.52 -19.95
N GLU A 149 -3.60 11.43 -19.80
CA GLU A 149 -5.07 11.46 -19.80
C GLU A 149 -5.58 11.78 -18.40
N ILE A 150 -6.53 12.69 -18.25
CA ILE A 150 -7.14 13.06 -16.96
C ILE A 150 -8.66 12.89 -16.98
N ASP A 151 -9.25 12.53 -15.82
CA ASP A 151 -10.70 12.40 -15.65
C ASP A 151 -11.08 12.44 -14.16
N GLU A 152 -12.36 12.72 -13.89
CA GLU A 152 -12.93 12.64 -12.54
C GLU A 152 -14.00 11.54 -12.46
N ALA A 153 -14.11 10.98 -11.29
CA ALA A 153 -15.21 10.06 -10.94
C ALA A 153 -15.74 10.35 -9.55
N LYS A 154 -17.05 10.28 -9.37
CA LYS A 154 -17.68 10.34 -8.05
C LYS A 154 -17.87 8.94 -7.50
N ILE A 155 -17.22 8.64 -6.38
CA ILE A 155 -17.33 7.38 -5.65
C ILE A 155 -18.39 7.50 -4.56
N GLY A 156 -19.07 6.38 -4.23
CA GLY A 156 -20.06 6.34 -3.16
C GLY A 156 -21.47 6.73 -3.64
N LYS A 157 -21.75 6.55 -4.93
CA LYS A 157 -23.11 6.70 -5.46
C LYS A 157 -23.98 5.51 -5.04
N ARG A 158 -25.20 5.79 -4.52
CA ARG A 158 -26.17 4.72 -4.19
C ARG A 158 -26.52 3.93 -5.44
N LYS A 159 -26.56 2.61 -5.33
CA LYS A 159 -27.09 1.75 -6.39
C LYS A 159 -28.61 1.90 -6.45
N ASN A 160 -29.16 2.23 -7.60
CA ASN A 160 -30.59 2.41 -7.84
C ASN A 160 -31.29 3.43 -6.90
N ASN A 161 -30.56 4.41 -6.39
CA ASN A 161 -31.06 5.41 -5.42
C ASN A 161 -31.66 4.83 -4.14
N CYS A 162 -31.43 3.55 -3.83
CA CYS A 162 -31.93 2.86 -2.64
C CYS A 162 -30.85 2.80 -1.55
N GLY A 163 -31.28 2.68 -0.28
CA GLY A 163 -30.41 2.55 0.90
C GLY A 163 -29.99 3.90 1.50
N ARG A 164 -29.05 3.83 2.46
CA ARG A 164 -28.54 4.99 3.20
C ARG A 164 -27.93 6.03 2.24
N ILE A 165 -28.22 7.31 2.49
CA ILE A 165 -27.57 8.41 1.77
C ILE A 165 -26.09 8.40 2.10
N ILE A 166 -25.26 8.22 1.07
CA ILE A 166 -23.78 8.30 1.17
C ILE A 166 -23.37 9.55 0.41
N GLU A 167 -22.71 10.46 1.09
CA GLU A 167 -22.07 11.59 0.43
C GLU A 167 -20.87 11.08 -0.36
N GLY A 168 -21.03 11.05 -1.70
CA GLY A 168 -19.97 10.55 -2.56
C GLY A 168 -18.79 11.52 -2.61
N LYS A 169 -17.58 10.97 -2.66
CA LYS A 169 -16.33 11.74 -2.82
C LYS A 169 -15.90 11.79 -4.28
N TRP A 170 -15.41 12.95 -4.71
CA TRP A 170 -14.77 13.09 -6.00
C TRP A 170 -13.36 12.54 -5.96
N ILE A 171 -12.99 11.80 -6.99
CA ILE A 171 -11.62 11.34 -7.25
C ILE A 171 -11.20 11.92 -8.57
N PHE A 172 -10.05 12.56 -8.57
CA PHE A 172 -9.35 13.03 -9.75
C PHE A 172 -8.24 12.03 -10.10
N GLY A 173 -8.08 11.72 -11.37
CA GLY A 173 -7.08 10.77 -11.83
C GLY A 173 -6.33 11.23 -13.05
N GLY A 174 -5.06 10.87 -13.14
CA GLY A 174 -4.22 10.99 -14.31
C GLY A 174 -3.60 9.66 -14.70
N TYR A 175 -3.49 9.41 -15.98
CA TYR A 175 -2.91 8.19 -16.55
C TYR A 175 -1.95 8.53 -17.68
N GLU A 176 -0.71 8.16 -17.51
CA GLU A 176 0.32 8.12 -18.54
C GLU A 176 0.45 6.68 -19.02
N ARG A 177 0.35 6.44 -20.29
CA ARG A 177 0.35 5.07 -20.85
C ARG A 177 1.66 4.37 -20.54
N ASP A 178 1.56 3.14 -20.04
CA ASP A 178 2.65 2.21 -19.75
C ASP A 178 3.60 2.63 -18.62
N THR A 179 3.56 3.87 -18.14
CA THR A 179 4.51 4.39 -17.16
C THR A 179 3.90 4.62 -15.79
N GLY A 180 2.77 5.34 -15.71
CA GLY A 180 2.25 5.70 -14.40
C GLY A 180 0.81 6.17 -14.36
N LYS A 181 0.32 6.36 -13.15
CA LYS A 181 -1.00 6.88 -12.85
C LYS A 181 -1.05 7.42 -11.44
N PHE A 182 -1.93 8.38 -11.23
CA PHE A 182 -2.35 8.81 -9.90
C PHE A 182 -3.87 8.81 -9.77
N LEU A 183 -4.36 8.66 -8.56
CA LEU A 183 -5.77 8.81 -8.18
C LEU A 183 -5.81 9.48 -6.82
N VAL A 184 -6.36 10.67 -6.76
CA VAL A 184 -6.41 11.49 -5.54
C VAL A 184 -7.83 11.95 -5.24
N PRO A 185 -8.25 11.95 -3.97
CA PRO A 185 -9.52 12.54 -3.59
C PRO A 185 -9.43 14.07 -3.71
N VAL A 186 -10.47 14.66 -4.29
CA VAL A 186 -10.62 16.11 -4.40
C VAL A 186 -11.91 16.56 -3.75
N PRO A 187 -11.96 17.76 -3.15
CA PRO A 187 -13.17 18.26 -2.49
C PRO A 187 -14.28 18.54 -3.49
N ASP A 188 -13.95 19.07 -4.65
CA ASP A 188 -14.88 19.46 -5.71
C ASP A 188 -14.20 19.36 -7.10
N ARG A 189 -14.90 19.84 -8.15
CA ARG A 189 -14.42 19.87 -9.53
C ARG A 189 -14.31 21.30 -10.06
N THR A 190 -14.04 22.25 -9.19
CA THR A 190 -13.79 23.63 -9.64
C THR A 190 -12.47 23.70 -10.42
N GLN A 191 -12.36 24.73 -11.26
CA GLN A 191 -11.14 24.95 -12.03
C GLN A 191 -9.93 25.11 -11.12
N GLU A 192 -10.07 25.88 -10.04
CA GLU A 192 -9.00 26.16 -9.07
C GLU A 192 -8.52 24.86 -8.40
N THR A 193 -9.45 24.03 -7.94
CA THR A 193 -9.13 22.76 -7.31
C THR A 193 -8.39 21.84 -8.29
N LEU A 194 -8.97 21.60 -9.46
CA LEU A 194 -8.38 20.67 -10.44
C LEU A 194 -7.02 21.15 -10.94
N LEU A 195 -6.86 22.46 -11.18
CA LEU A 195 -5.59 23.04 -11.62
C LEU A 195 -4.50 22.86 -10.56
N GLN A 196 -4.82 23.02 -9.27
CA GLN A 196 -3.87 22.77 -8.19
C GLN A 196 -3.34 21.34 -8.24
N PHE A 197 -4.22 20.35 -8.35
CA PHE A 197 -3.82 18.94 -8.42
C PHE A 197 -3.09 18.60 -9.72
N ILE A 198 -3.45 19.22 -10.85
CA ILE A 198 -2.72 19.07 -12.11
C ILE A 198 -1.28 19.54 -11.95
N LYS A 199 -1.05 20.73 -11.39
CA LYS A 199 0.30 21.25 -11.14
C LYS A 199 1.11 20.43 -10.13
N GLU A 200 0.42 19.82 -9.16
CA GLU A 200 1.05 18.94 -8.18
C GLU A 200 1.51 17.62 -8.79
N TRP A 201 0.70 17.00 -9.66
CA TRP A 201 0.89 15.63 -10.13
C TRP A 201 1.38 15.50 -11.57
N ILE A 202 1.36 16.58 -12.35
CA ILE A 202 1.75 16.58 -13.77
C ILE A 202 2.87 17.59 -14.01
N LEU A 203 3.88 17.18 -14.76
CA LEU A 203 5.02 18.03 -15.12
C LEU A 203 4.61 19.08 -16.17
N PRO A 204 5.16 20.31 -16.13
CA PRO A 204 4.98 21.31 -17.17
C PRO A 204 5.41 20.81 -18.55
N GLY A 205 4.79 21.33 -19.59
CA GLY A 205 5.07 20.93 -20.98
C GLY A 205 4.41 19.61 -21.42
N THR A 206 3.63 18.99 -20.52
CA THR A 206 2.86 17.77 -20.81
C THR A 206 1.69 18.10 -21.76
N THR A 207 1.39 17.20 -22.68
CA THR A 207 0.13 17.21 -23.43
C THR A 207 -0.96 16.54 -22.58
N ILE A 208 -1.90 17.32 -22.06
CA ILE A 208 -3.01 16.81 -21.25
C ILE A 208 -4.20 16.52 -22.18
N MET A 209 -4.74 15.31 -22.07
CA MET A 209 -5.95 14.90 -22.77
C MET A 209 -7.11 14.76 -21.77
N SER A 210 -8.19 15.52 -21.95
CA SER A 210 -9.38 15.48 -21.09
C SER A 210 -10.68 15.39 -21.88
N ASP A 211 -11.82 15.34 -21.18
CA ASP A 211 -13.10 15.64 -21.79
C ASP A 211 -13.27 17.15 -22.02
N CYS A 212 -14.40 17.52 -22.61
CA CYS A 212 -14.73 18.92 -22.88
C CYS A 212 -15.24 19.67 -21.63
N TRP A 213 -14.81 19.30 -20.42
CA TRP A 213 -15.23 19.98 -19.19
C TRP A 213 -14.60 21.37 -19.11
N LYS A 214 -15.44 22.39 -18.83
CA LYS A 214 -15.02 23.81 -18.84
C LYS A 214 -13.85 24.14 -17.89
N SER A 215 -13.72 23.43 -16.79
CA SER A 215 -12.65 23.62 -15.80
C SER A 215 -11.23 23.40 -16.38
N TYR A 216 -11.12 22.77 -17.54
CA TYR A 216 -9.83 22.50 -18.20
C TYR A 216 -9.43 23.54 -19.25
N ASN A 217 -10.28 24.52 -19.54
CA ASN A 217 -10.02 25.52 -20.58
C ASN A 217 -8.77 26.40 -20.31
N CYS A 218 -8.36 26.51 -19.02
CA CYS A 218 -7.19 27.27 -18.61
C CYS A 218 -5.84 26.57 -18.86
N LEU A 219 -5.82 25.28 -19.18
CA LEU A 219 -4.59 24.49 -19.20
C LEU A 219 -3.56 25.00 -20.22
N ASN A 220 -4.00 25.51 -21.38
CA ASN A 220 -3.08 26.07 -22.37
C ASN A 220 -2.36 27.33 -21.87
N SER A 221 -3.00 28.15 -21.03
CA SER A 221 -2.38 29.33 -20.41
C SER A 221 -1.48 29.00 -19.21
N GLU A 222 -1.56 27.77 -18.70
CA GLU A 222 -0.84 27.31 -17.51
C GLU A 222 0.40 26.45 -17.82
N GLY A 223 0.85 26.46 -19.09
CA GLY A 223 2.07 25.78 -19.53
C GLY A 223 1.89 24.31 -19.91
N PHE A 224 0.67 23.88 -20.20
CA PHE A 224 0.33 22.57 -20.72
C PHE A 224 -0.18 22.69 -22.17
N GLN A 225 -0.03 21.62 -22.95
CA GLN A 225 -0.78 21.47 -24.20
C GLN A 225 -2.08 20.74 -23.87
N HIS A 226 -3.23 21.27 -24.29
CA HIS A 226 -4.52 20.68 -23.95
C HIS A 226 -5.24 20.16 -25.18
N LEU A 227 -5.56 18.87 -25.18
CA LEU A 227 -6.37 18.19 -26.19
C LEU A 227 -7.66 17.71 -25.55
N THR A 228 -8.78 17.92 -26.24
CA THR A 228 -10.10 17.50 -25.77
C THR A 228 -10.68 16.40 -26.63
N VAL A 229 -11.36 15.43 -26.02
CA VAL A 229 -12.11 14.36 -26.70
C VAL A 229 -13.59 14.49 -26.34
N ASN A 230 -14.42 14.70 -27.36
CA ASN A 230 -15.87 14.76 -27.18
C ASN A 230 -16.47 13.34 -27.16
N HIS A 231 -16.82 12.85 -25.98
CA HIS A 231 -17.36 11.49 -25.78
C HIS A 231 -18.79 11.30 -26.33
N SER A 232 -19.52 12.35 -26.61
CA SER A 232 -20.85 12.23 -27.20
C SER A 232 -20.79 11.88 -28.71
N MET A 233 -19.63 12.08 -29.33
CA MET A 233 -19.44 11.83 -30.76
C MET A 233 -18.47 10.66 -31.04
N ASN A 234 -17.39 10.53 -30.27
CA ASN A 234 -16.36 9.51 -30.52
C ASN A 234 -15.80 8.93 -29.24
N PHE A 235 -15.84 7.59 -29.10
CA PHE A 235 -15.08 6.87 -28.06
C PHE A 235 -13.59 6.73 -28.39
N VAL A 236 -13.23 6.98 -29.63
CA VAL A 236 -11.88 6.89 -30.23
C VAL A 236 -11.60 8.22 -30.88
N ASP A 237 -10.42 8.78 -30.63
CA ASP A 237 -9.96 9.93 -31.41
C ASP A 237 -9.82 9.50 -32.87
N PRO A 238 -10.59 10.12 -33.82
CA PRO A 238 -10.59 9.69 -35.20
C PRO A 238 -9.24 9.94 -35.92
N ASP A 239 -8.45 10.91 -35.44
CA ASP A 239 -7.18 11.29 -36.08
C ASP A 239 -5.99 10.47 -35.55
N THR A 240 -6.01 10.10 -34.28
CA THR A 240 -4.91 9.37 -33.63
C THR A 240 -5.21 7.91 -33.35
N GLY A 241 -6.45 7.45 -33.53
CA GLY A 241 -6.90 6.10 -33.23
C GLY A 241 -6.78 5.73 -31.74
N LYS A 242 -6.59 6.71 -30.85
CA LYS A 242 -6.33 6.49 -29.41
C LYS A 242 -7.62 6.45 -28.61
N TYR A 243 -7.80 5.38 -27.85
CA TYR A 243 -8.89 5.25 -26.88
C TYR A 243 -8.58 6.04 -25.61
N ARG A 244 -9.63 6.64 -25.02
CA ARG A 244 -9.51 7.18 -23.67
C ARG A 244 -9.58 6.06 -22.66
N HIS A 245 -8.41 5.66 -22.14
CA HIS A 245 -8.29 4.58 -21.18
C HIS A 245 -8.59 5.00 -19.74
N ILE A 246 -8.47 6.29 -19.39
CA ILE A 246 -8.53 6.75 -18.01
C ILE A 246 -9.85 6.42 -17.33
N LYS A 247 -11.01 6.60 -17.98
CA LYS A 247 -12.31 6.26 -17.40
C LYS A 247 -12.43 4.76 -17.09
N TYR A 248 -11.90 3.93 -17.97
CA TYR A 248 -11.78 2.50 -17.73
C TYR A 248 -10.82 2.20 -16.58
N VAL A 249 -9.67 2.88 -16.55
CA VAL A 249 -8.67 2.80 -15.49
C VAL A 249 -9.28 3.21 -14.16
N ILE A 250 -9.89 4.39 -14.05
CA ILE A 250 -10.53 4.87 -12.83
C ILE A 250 -11.60 3.88 -12.34
N ASN A 251 -12.53 3.47 -13.20
CA ASN A 251 -13.57 2.50 -12.85
C ASN A 251 -12.98 1.15 -12.43
N LYS A 252 -11.95 0.67 -13.13
CA LYS A 252 -11.26 -0.58 -12.81
C LYS A 252 -10.55 -0.52 -11.47
N PHE A 253 -9.97 0.65 -11.11
CA PHE A 253 -9.27 0.85 -9.84
C PHE A 253 -10.23 1.08 -8.67
N ILE A 254 -11.31 1.81 -8.89
CA ILE A 254 -12.32 2.08 -7.86
C ILE A 254 -13.12 0.83 -7.53
N CYS A 255 -13.53 0.09 -8.56
CA CYS A 255 -14.33 -1.13 -8.41
C CYS A 255 -13.50 -2.38 -8.13
N ARG A 256 -12.19 -2.33 -8.39
CA ARG A 256 -11.29 -3.46 -8.21
C ARG A 256 -9.94 -2.93 -7.73
N PRO A 257 -9.46 -3.27 -6.55
CA PRO A 257 -8.10 -2.97 -6.12
C PRO A 257 -7.09 -3.80 -6.94
N TYR A 258 -7.00 -3.49 -8.22
CA TYR A 258 -6.20 -4.20 -9.23
C TYR A 258 -4.72 -3.78 -9.21
N PHE A 259 -4.36 -2.88 -8.29
CA PHE A 259 -3.05 -2.24 -8.27
C PHE A 259 -1.87 -3.22 -8.08
N LEU A 260 -2.13 -4.43 -7.63
CA LEU A 260 -1.09 -5.35 -7.17
C LEU A 260 -0.79 -6.53 -8.12
N TYR A 261 -1.52 -6.67 -9.23
CA TYR A 261 -1.45 -7.93 -10.00
C TYR A 261 -0.27 -8.09 -10.97
N HIS A 262 0.40 -7.02 -11.39
CA HIS A 262 1.37 -7.12 -12.49
C HIS A 262 2.85 -7.31 -12.11
N LYS A 263 3.24 -7.20 -10.82
CA LYS A 263 4.62 -7.50 -10.37
C LYS A 263 4.63 -8.09 -8.95
N THR A 264 4.08 -9.25 -8.79
CA THR A 264 3.74 -9.94 -7.53
C THR A 264 4.88 -10.05 -6.50
N TYR A 265 6.11 -10.21 -6.93
CA TYR A 265 7.26 -10.36 -6.03
C TYR A 265 7.64 -9.07 -5.28
N LYS A 266 7.44 -7.93 -5.94
CA LYS A 266 7.78 -6.61 -5.37
C LYS A 266 6.79 -6.18 -4.27
N TYR A 267 5.57 -6.67 -4.29
CA TYR A 267 4.46 -6.21 -3.42
C TYR A 267 4.32 -6.97 -2.10
N ILE A 268 4.70 -8.23 -2.04
CA ILE A 268 4.83 -8.94 -0.76
C ILE A 268 5.86 -8.21 0.10
N LYS A 269 6.96 -7.78 -0.52
CA LYS A 269 7.99 -6.98 0.14
C LYS A 269 7.47 -5.61 0.62
N ILE A 270 6.53 -4.99 -0.09
CA ILE A 270 5.96 -3.67 0.23
C ILE A 270 5.06 -3.69 1.45
N LEU A 271 4.27 -4.74 1.67
CA LEU A 271 3.38 -4.84 2.84
C LEU A 271 4.11 -5.18 4.14
N PHE A 272 5.39 -5.53 4.01
CA PHE A 272 6.21 -5.86 5.15
C PHE A 272 7.32 -4.83 5.43
N TYR A 273 7.46 -3.78 4.63
CA TYR A 273 8.33 -2.63 4.86
C TYR A 273 7.51 -1.43 5.32
#